data_99594fab50e6dd0224450311d74ff9fc
#
_entry.id   99594fab50e6dd0224450311d74ff9fc
#
_cell.length_a   1.000
_cell.length_b   1.000
_cell.length_c   1.000
_cell.angle_alpha   90.00
_cell.angle_beta   90.00
_cell.angle_gamma   90.00
#
_symmetry.space_group_name_H-M   'P 1'
#
loop_
_entity.id
_entity.type
_entity.pdbx_description
1 polymer ?
#
loop_
_entity_poly.entity_id
_entity_poly.type
_entity_poly.pdbx_seq_one_letter_code
_entity_poly.pdbx_strand_id
1 'polypeptide(L)'
;MYISRLCLQNYRCYDNFEIDFNKELTVIVAENGKGKTAILDAVAVALGPYLACFDGVKANQISDTDVRQTKDTVGRTLEHVLRMKSQYPVVIGAEGVVDGEKITWKRELKAAGGRTTILNAKALSEYGRHMVKALREVNDSKIILPVMAYYGTSRMWKDNKLFELRKDISLERGSGYVDCMEPSSSYNTFGQWFKYAAMSAMEFDRYLAESGKKDEKNPYTEVLKAVRQAIITCIGSMGWTDIDYSFAFQNLIIMHETMGVLPLEALSDGTRSVISMAADLAYRMVRLNPDLGAMAALETPGIVLIDEVDMHLHLSLIHI
;
A
#
# COMPACT_ATOMS: atom_id res chain seq x y z
N MET A 1 -3.09 5.32 -13.82
CA MET A 1 -2.78 6.49 -12.98
C MET A 1 -1.30 6.48 -12.62
N TYR A 2 -0.57 7.60 -12.72
CA TYR A 2 0.80 7.76 -12.19
C TYR A 2 1.07 9.24 -11.86
N ILE A 3 2.03 9.48 -10.97
CA ILE A 3 2.51 10.82 -10.61
C ILE A 3 3.76 11.09 -11.45
N SER A 4 3.82 12.25 -12.11
CA SER A 4 4.97 12.67 -12.91
C SER A 4 5.89 13.65 -12.20
N ARG A 5 5.34 14.47 -11.29
CA ARG A 5 6.11 15.47 -10.52
C ARG A 5 5.54 15.66 -9.12
N LEU A 6 6.41 15.93 -8.15
CA LEU A 6 6.07 16.32 -6.79
C LEU A 6 6.80 17.62 -6.45
N CYS A 7 6.08 18.57 -5.85
CA CYS A 7 6.61 19.85 -5.37
C CYS A 7 6.32 19.97 -3.88
N LEU A 8 7.34 20.28 -3.08
CA LEU A 8 7.25 20.43 -1.63
C LEU A 8 7.66 21.84 -1.22
N GLN A 9 6.87 22.47 -0.33
CA GLN A 9 7.22 23.73 0.30
C GLN A 9 7.04 23.62 1.81
N ASN A 10 8.04 24.02 2.57
CA ASN A 10 8.06 24.01 4.03
C ASN A 10 7.71 22.62 4.64
N TYR A 11 8.04 21.55 3.94
CA TYR A 11 7.73 20.18 4.35
C TYR A 11 8.96 19.48 4.92
N ARG A 12 8.94 19.15 6.21
CA ARG A 12 10.04 18.50 6.96
C ARG A 12 11.41 19.18 6.73
N CYS A 13 12.34 18.51 6.07
CA CYS A 13 13.68 19.06 5.76
C CYS A 13 13.67 20.00 4.54
N TYR A 14 12.62 20.00 3.75
CA TYR A 14 12.55 20.75 2.49
C TYR A 14 11.96 22.15 2.68
N ASP A 15 12.69 23.17 2.18
CA ASP A 15 12.20 24.53 2.04
C ASP A 15 11.34 24.65 0.78
N ASN A 16 12.00 24.46 -0.36
CA ASN A 16 11.39 24.26 -1.67
C ASN A 16 12.14 23.10 -2.34
N PHE A 17 11.40 22.14 -2.83
CA PHE A 17 11.95 20.95 -3.47
C PHE A 17 11.01 20.46 -4.56
N GLU A 18 11.60 20.06 -5.68
CA GLU A 18 10.85 19.46 -6.78
C GLU A 18 11.55 18.17 -7.23
N ILE A 19 10.77 17.16 -7.62
CA ILE A 19 11.26 15.92 -8.17
C ILE A 19 10.33 15.44 -9.27
N ASP A 20 10.92 15.00 -10.39
CA ASP A 20 10.22 14.33 -11.47
C ASP A 20 10.32 12.81 -11.29
N PHE A 21 9.21 12.12 -11.54
CA PHE A 21 9.13 10.67 -11.47
C PHE A 21 9.04 10.05 -12.87
N ASN A 22 9.75 8.95 -13.05
CA ASN A 22 9.56 8.10 -14.22
C ASN A 22 8.22 7.35 -14.10
N LYS A 23 7.60 7.05 -15.23
CA LYS A 23 6.30 6.35 -15.26
C LYS A 23 6.37 4.95 -14.66
N GLU A 24 7.49 4.25 -14.83
CA GLU A 24 7.64 2.85 -14.43
C GLU A 24 8.42 2.70 -13.13
N LEU A 25 9.63 3.26 -13.06
CA LEU A 25 10.49 3.12 -11.88
C LEU A 25 11.27 4.41 -11.63
N THR A 26 11.28 4.86 -10.38
CA THR A 26 12.14 5.93 -9.88
C THR A 26 12.88 5.44 -8.64
N VAL A 27 14.20 5.47 -8.68
CA VAL A 27 15.06 5.13 -7.55
C VAL A 27 15.62 6.41 -6.95
N ILE A 28 15.32 6.67 -5.67
CA ILE A 28 15.77 7.85 -4.94
C ILE A 28 16.99 7.45 -4.09
N VAL A 29 18.17 7.94 -4.45
CA VAL A 29 19.42 7.66 -3.74
C VAL A 29 19.90 8.93 -3.02
N ALA A 30 20.07 8.82 -1.71
CA ALA A 30 20.63 9.89 -0.89
C ALA A 30 21.16 9.31 0.43
N GLU A 31 22.03 10.04 1.13
CA GLU A 31 22.51 9.70 2.46
C GLU A 31 21.32 9.59 3.47
N ASN A 32 21.57 8.89 4.58
CA ASN A 32 20.57 8.78 5.64
C ASN A 32 20.26 10.16 6.26
N GLY A 33 18.99 10.39 6.56
CA GLY A 33 18.51 11.67 7.10
C GLY A 33 18.31 12.78 6.06
N LYS A 34 18.56 12.54 4.77
CA LYS A 34 18.37 13.55 3.70
C LYS A 34 16.96 13.63 3.15
N GLY A 35 15.97 12.99 3.78
CA GLY A 35 14.55 13.17 3.48
C GLY A 35 13.95 12.20 2.46
N LYS A 36 14.60 11.07 2.13
CA LYS A 36 14.01 10.04 1.23
C LYS A 36 12.58 9.65 1.65
N THR A 37 12.41 9.25 2.90
CA THR A 37 11.10 8.90 3.47
C THR A 37 10.12 10.07 3.40
N ALA A 38 10.59 11.31 3.57
CA ALA A 38 9.72 12.49 3.47
C ALA A 38 9.11 12.65 2.07
N ILE A 39 9.84 12.28 1.00
CA ILE A 39 9.30 12.29 -0.37
C ILE A 39 8.18 11.25 -0.51
N LEU A 40 8.40 10.02 -0.01
CA LEU A 40 7.40 8.95 -0.07
C LEU A 40 6.14 9.30 0.74
N ASP A 41 6.31 9.82 1.96
CA ASP A 41 5.20 10.29 2.80
C ASP A 41 4.41 11.43 2.12
N ALA A 42 5.10 12.34 1.44
CA ALA A 42 4.45 13.42 0.70
C ALA A 42 3.63 12.87 -0.49
N VAL A 43 4.11 11.84 -1.19
CA VAL A 43 3.33 11.14 -2.24
C VAL A 43 2.08 10.49 -1.62
N ALA A 44 2.20 9.82 -0.47
CA ALA A 44 1.06 9.23 0.22
C ALA A 44 0.02 10.28 0.63
N VAL A 45 0.47 11.45 1.11
CA VAL A 45 -0.43 12.59 1.40
C VAL A 45 -1.07 13.14 0.13
N ALA A 46 -0.31 13.25 -0.98
CA ALA A 46 -0.84 13.75 -2.25
C ALA A 46 -1.96 12.85 -2.81
N LEU A 47 -1.88 11.52 -2.62
CA LEU A 47 -2.89 10.54 -3.05
C LEU A 47 -4.12 10.49 -2.13
N GLY A 48 -4.04 11.06 -0.94
CA GLY A 48 -5.11 11.03 0.06
C GLY A 48 -6.50 11.46 -0.46
N PRO A 49 -6.67 12.49 -1.31
CA PRO A 49 -7.96 12.89 -1.83
C PRO A 49 -8.69 11.83 -2.68
N TYR A 50 -7.95 10.97 -3.37
CA TYR A 50 -8.51 9.81 -4.07
C TYR A 50 -8.95 8.73 -3.08
N LEU A 51 -8.06 8.36 -2.17
CA LEU A 51 -8.28 7.30 -1.21
C LEU A 51 -9.44 7.61 -0.24
N ALA A 52 -9.60 8.87 0.15
CA ALA A 52 -10.70 9.32 1.02
C ALA A 52 -12.11 9.11 0.42
N CYS A 53 -12.21 8.77 -0.86
CA CYS A 53 -13.49 8.48 -1.51
C CYS A 53 -14.00 7.07 -1.22
N PHE A 54 -13.14 6.15 -0.79
CA PHE A 54 -13.48 4.75 -0.53
C PHE A 54 -13.85 4.54 0.94
N ASP A 55 -14.90 3.75 1.19
CA ASP A 55 -15.41 3.51 2.52
C ASP A 55 -14.36 2.77 3.39
N GLY A 56 -14.20 3.23 4.63
CA GLY A 56 -13.25 2.64 5.59
C GLY A 56 -11.78 2.97 5.33
N VAL A 57 -11.44 3.74 4.28
CA VAL A 57 -10.06 4.11 3.95
C VAL A 57 -9.68 5.43 4.61
N LYS A 58 -8.61 5.40 5.39
CA LYS A 58 -8.03 6.61 5.99
C LYS A 58 -7.05 7.24 5.00
N ALA A 59 -7.21 8.53 4.76
CA ALA A 59 -6.30 9.30 3.91
C ALA A 59 -5.22 9.99 4.75
N ASN A 60 -3.97 9.90 4.32
CA ASN A 60 -2.87 10.61 4.93
C ASN A 60 -3.07 12.13 4.84
N GLN A 61 -2.66 12.84 5.88
CA GLN A 61 -2.76 14.29 5.98
C GLN A 61 -1.40 14.86 6.38
N ILE A 62 -1.19 16.14 6.10
CA ILE A 62 -0.03 16.88 6.62
C ILE A 62 -0.26 17.06 8.12
N SER A 63 0.64 16.54 8.94
CA SER A 63 0.64 16.67 10.40
C SER A 63 1.50 17.85 10.86
N ASP A 64 1.36 18.27 12.11
CA ASP A 64 2.22 19.31 12.70
C ASP A 64 3.71 18.88 12.75
N THR A 65 3.99 17.57 12.77
CA THR A 65 5.35 17.02 12.72
C THR A 65 5.97 17.12 11.33
N ASP A 66 5.18 17.34 10.29
CA ASP A 66 5.65 17.52 8.92
C ASP A 66 6.03 18.96 8.60
N VAL A 67 5.76 19.88 9.53
CA VAL A 67 6.05 21.31 9.35
C VAL A 67 7.54 21.55 9.50
N ARG A 68 8.14 22.22 8.51
CA ARG A 68 9.55 22.60 8.56
C ARG A 68 9.83 23.53 9.72
N GLN A 69 10.87 23.24 10.47
CA GLN A 69 11.33 24.05 11.59
C GLN A 69 12.62 24.78 11.20
N THR A 70 12.69 26.08 11.45
CA THR A 70 13.91 26.88 11.28
C THR A 70 14.32 27.49 12.60
N LYS A 71 15.62 27.74 12.79
CA LYS A 71 16.11 28.44 13.97
C LYS A 71 15.60 29.88 13.98
N ASP A 72 15.10 30.34 15.10
CA ASP A 72 14.75 31.75 15.27
C ASP A 72 16.04 32.56 15.46
N THR A 73 16.37 33.39 14.48
CA THR A 73 17.60 34.22 14.48
C THR A 73 17.40 35.59 15.12
N VAL A 74 16.19 35.89 15.59
CA VAL A 74 15.83 37.19 16.17
C VAL A 74 16.05 37.17 17.67
N GLY A 75 17.26 37.56 18.09
CA GLY A 75 17.59 37.76 19.50
C GLY A 75 19.01 37.30 19.87
N ARG A 76 19.60 37.97 20.88
CA ARG A 76 20.98 37.69 21.36
C ARG A 76 21.01 36.88 22.66
N THR A 77 19.87 36.35 23.13
CA THR A 77 19.79 35.55 24.36
C THR A 77 19.79 34.06 24.05
N LEU A 78 20.30 33.24 24.95
CA LEU A 78 20.35 31.78 24.86
C LEU A 78 18.97 31.17 24.58
N GLU A 79 17.89 31.73 25.10
CA GLU A 79 16.51 31.30 24.87
C GLU A 79 16.09 31.45 23.39
N HIS A 80 16.54 32.52 22.71
CA HIS A 80 16.23 32.73 21.28
C HIS A 80 17.05 31.81 20.36
N VAL A 81 18.24 31.40 20.75
CA VAL A 81 19.08 30.47 19.97
C VAL A 81 18.49 29.07 19.93
N LEU A 82 17.72 28.68 20.94
CA LEU A 82 17.07 27.36 21.05
C LEU A 82 15.62 27.34 20.53
N ARG A 83 15.06 28.50 20.16
CA ARG A 83 13.71 28.57 19.67
C ARG A 83 13.61 28.19 18.20
N MET A 84 12.76 27.18 17.93
CA MET A 84 12.44 26.76 16.58
C MET A 84 11.15 27.45 16.12
N LYS A 85 11.12 27.90 14.88
CA LYS A 85 9.97 28.56 14.24
C LYS A 85 9.42 27.68 13.14
N SER A 86 8.14 27.32 13.28
CA SER A 86 7.40 26.56 12.25
C SER A 86 7.14 27.42 11.03
N GLN A 87 7.37 26.87 9.83
CA GLN A 87 7.20 27.53 8.55
C GLN A 87 5.87 27.12 7.93
N TYR A 88 5.01 28.10 7.67
CA TYR A 88 3.73 27.93 7.02
C TYR A 88 3.59 28.86 5.82
N PRO A 89 2.76 28.55 4.81
CA PRO A 89 2.03 27.28 4.67
C PRO A 89 2.97 26.14 4.33
N VAL A 90 2.58 24.91 4.74
CA VAL A 90 3.17 23.68 4.20
C VAL A 90 2.39 23.31 2.96
N VAL A 91 3.07 23.05 1.84
CA VAL A 91 2.43 22.74 0.56
C VAL A 91 3.03 21.45 -0.02
N ILE A 92 2.15 20.54 -0.42
CA ILE A 92 2.48 19.36 -1.23
C ILE A 92 1.70 19.48 -2.53
N GLY A 93 2.40 19.78 -3.62
CA GLY A 93 1.88 19.81 -4.98
C GLY A 93 2.26 18.57 -5.75
N ALA A 94 1.38 18.08 -6.62
CA ALA A 94 1.67 16.95 -7.50
C ALA A 94 1.06 17.18 -8.88
N GLU A 95 1.76 16.63 -9.89
CA GLU A 95 1.29 16.51 -11.26
C GLU A 95 1.27 15.04 -11.65
N GLY A 96 0.32 14.65 -12.46
CA GLY A 96 0.24 13.26 -12.89
C GLY A 96 -0.80 13.04 -13.98
N VAL A 97 -0.95 11.78 -14.35
CA VAL A 97 -1.95 11.35 -15.32
C VAL A 97 -2.97 10.45 -14.61
N VAL A 98 -4.22 10.81 -14.74
CA VAL A 98 -5.36 10.10 -14.19
C VAL A 98 -6.37 9.92 -15.32
N ASP A 99 -6.75 8.68 -15.60
CA ASP A 99 -7.67 8.34 -16.71
C ASP A 99 -7.24 8.92 -18.08
N GLY A 100 -5.94 8.92 -18.33
CA GLY A 100 -5.37 9.48 -19.57
C GLY A 100 -5.18 10.99 -19.61
N GLU A 101 -5.75 11.73 -18.66
CA GLU A 101 -5.68 13.18 -18.58
C GLU A 101 -4.57 13.65 -17.63
N LYS A 102 -3.84 14.70 -18.02
CA LYS A 102 -2.87 15.37 -17.13
C LYS A 102 -3.62 16.27 -16.16
N ILE A 103 -3.40 16.05 -14.86
CA ILE A 103 -3.97 16.88 -13.80
C ILE A 103 -2.87 17.36 -12.86
N THR A 104 -3.11 18.54 -12.26
CA THR A 104 -2.28 19.10 -11.19
C THR A 104 -3.15 19.30 -9.96
N TRP A 105 -2.63 18.94 -8.79
CA TRP A 105 -3.34 19.16 -7.54
C TRP A 105 -2.38 19.51 -6.42
N LYS A 106 -2.90 20.09 -5.35
CA LYS A 106 -2.11 20.39 -4.16
C LYS A 106 -2.89 20.27 -2.87
N ARG A 107 -2.16 19.99 -1.82
CA ARG A 107 -2.65 19.96 -0.45
C ARG A 107 -1.85 20.93 0.39
N GLU A 108 -2.50 21.63 1.30
CA GLU A 108 -1.88 22.68 2.10
C GLU A 108 -2.28 22.53 3.58
N LEU A 109 -1.32 22.77 4.47
CA LEU A 109 -1.56 23.06 5.88
C LEU A 109 -1.19 24.54 6.11
N LYS A 110 -2.19 25.39 6.34
CA LYS A 110 -2.01 26.85 6.37
C LYS A 110 -1.45 27.39 7.68
N ALA A 111 -1.74 26.71 8.80
CA ALA A 111 -1.35 27.14 10.13
C ALA A 111 -1.36 25.95 11.11
N ALA A 112 -0.72 26.10 12.28
CA ALA A 112 -0.71 25.13 13.35
C ALA A 112 -2.13 24.74 13.79
N GLY A 113 -2.36 23.45 14.05
CA GLY A 113 -3.67 22.91 14.41
C GLY A 113 -4.72 22.99 13.32
N GLY A 114 -4.34 23.40 12.09
CA GLY A 114 -5.20 23.46 10.93
C GLY A 114 -5.52 22.08 10.36
N ARG A 115 -6.38 22.04 9.35
CA ARG A 115 -6.65 20.84 8.57
C ARG A 115 -6.00 20.92 7.19
N THR A 116 -5.48 19.81 6.71
CA THR A 116 -4.97 19.70 5.34
C THR A 116 -6.10 19.97 4.34
N THR A 117 -5.89 20.91 3.42
CA THR A 117 -6.91 21.31 2.44
C THR A 117 -7.15 20.22 1.39
N ILE A 118 -8.37 20.15 0.87
CA ILE A 118 -8.77 19.27 -0.24
C ILE A 118 -9.20 20.09 -1.46
N LEU A 119 -9.49 21.38 -1.27
CA LEU A 119 -10.08 22.23 -2.31
C LEU A 119 -9.28 22.23 -3.62
N ASN A 120 -7.95 22.33 -3.52
CA ASN A 120 -7.05 22.33 -4.68
C ASN A 120 -6.73 20.92 -5.22
N ALA A 121 -7.36 19.87 -4.67
CA ALA A 121 -7.28 18.49 -5.11
C ALA A 121 -8.63 17.96 -5.61
N LYS A 122 -9.53 18.86 -6.02
CA LYS A 122 -10.90 18.54 -6.41
C LYS A 122 -10.96 17.56 -7.58
N ALA A 123 -10.13 17.74 -8.61
CA ALA A 123 -10.08 16.86 -9.78
C ALA A 123 -9.78 15.39 -9.37
N LEU A 124 -8.80 15.18 -8.48
CA LEU A 124 -8.45 13.85 -7.99
C LEU A 124 -9.57 13.23 -7.14
N SER A 125 -10.25 14.03 -6.31
CA SER A 125 -11.42 13.58 -5.54
C SER A 125 -12.65 13.30 -6.42
N GLU A 126 -12.83 14.04 -7.51
CA GLU A 126 -13.91 13.78 -8.47
C GLU A 126 -13.69 12.46 -9.19
N TYR A 127 -12.46 12.19 -9.60
CA TYR A 127 -12.09 10.89 -10.17
C TYR A 127 -12.35 9.73 -9.18
N GLY A 128 -11.92 9.87 -7.91
CA GLY A 128 -12.20 8.87 -6.89
C GLY A 128 -13.69 8.61 -6.69
N ARG A 129 -14.51 9.66 -6.59
CA ARG A 129 -15.97 9.55 -6.50
C ARG A 129 -16.60 8.90 -7.74
N HIS A 130 -16.09 9.22 -8.93
CA HIS A 130 -16.53 8.58 -10.16
C HIS A 130 -16.26 7.08 -10.12
N MET A 131 -15.07 6.65 -9.69
CA MET A 131 -14.73 5.23 -9.53
C MET A 131 -15.67 4.53 -8.54
N VAL A 132 -15.88 5.13 -7.35
CA VAL A 132 -16.79 4.58 -6.34
C VAL A 132 -18.22 4.46 -6.86
N LYS A 133 -18.72 5.48 -7.56
CA LYS A 133 -20.04 5.47 -8.17
C LYS A 133 -20.16 4.36 -9.22
N ALA A 134 -19.18 4.25 -10.11
CA ALA A 134 -19.14 3.23 -11.13
C ALA A 134 -19.13 1.80 -10.55
N LEU A 135 -18.40 1.58 -9.44
CA LEU A 135 -18.41 0.29 -8.73
C LEU A 135 -19.77 -0.08 -8.14
N ARG A 136 -20.62 0.91 -7.79
CA ARG A 136 -21.95 0.69 -7.19
C ARG A 136 -23.06 0.53 -8.23
N GLU A 137 -22.95 1.23 -9.36
CA GLU A 137 -24.02 1.28 -10.37
C GLU A 137 -23.95 0.18 -11.42
N VAL A 138 -22.76 -0.37 -11.64
CA VAL A 138 -22.56 -1.34 -12.72
C VAL A 138 -21.90 -2.59 -12.16
N ASN A 139 -22.53 -3.74 -12.43
CA ASN A 139 -21.88 -5.05 -12.36
C ASN A 139 -20.81 -5.16 -13.46
N ASP A 140 -19.97 -4.12 -13.65
CA ASP A 140 -19.10 -3.99 -14.80
C ASP A 140 -17.67 -4.41 -14.43
N SER A 141 -17.34 -5.61 -14.89
CA SER A 141 -16.00 -6.19 -14.88
C SER A 141 -14.91 -5.34 -15.56
N LYS A 142 -15.29 -4.25 -16.26
CA LYS A 142 -14.38 -3.42 -17.05
C LYS A 142 -13.61 -2.35 -16.26
N ILE A 143 -14.03 -2.06 -15.03
CA ILE A 143 -13.38 -1.03 -14.23
C ILE A 143 -12.12 -1.60 -13.59
N ILE A 144 -10.95 -1.10 -14.00
CA ILE A 144 -9.67 -1.43 -13.40
C ILE A 144 -9.29 -0.34 -12.39
N LEU A 145 -9.24 -0.71 -11.10
CA LEU A 145 -8.80 0.17 -10.03
C LEU A 145 -7.27 0.14 -9.93
N PRO A 146 -6.59 1.30 -9.81
CA PRO A 146 -5.15 1.33 -9.61
C PRO A 146 -4.79 0.81 -8.22
N VAL A 147 -3.80 -0.08 -8.10
CA VAL A 147 -3.27 -0.47 -6.79
C VAL A 147 -2.45 0.68 -6.21
N MET A 148 -2.56 0.88 -4.90
CA MET A 148 -1.72 1.77 -4.13
C MET A 148 -1.19 1.03 -2.92
N ALA A 149 0.11 1.14 -2.66
CA ALA A 149 0.74 0.52 -1.52
C ALA A 149 1.98 1.32 -1.07
N TYR A 150 2.21 1.34 0.25
CA TYR A 150 3.39 1.95 0.84
C TYR A 150 4.04 0.99 1.84
N TYR A 151 5.28 0.62 1.56
CA TYR A 151 6.09 -0.26 2.38
C TYR A 151 7.24 0.53 3.00
N GLY A 152 7.12 0.84 4.30
CA GLY A 152 8.13 1.58 5.07
C GLY A 152 9.22 0.68 5.66
N THR A 153 10.18 1.29 6.35
CA THR A 153 11.27 0.59 7.06
C THR A 153 10.76 -0.29 8.19
N SER A 154 9.64 0.06 8.82
CA SER A 154 9.00 -0.71 9.90
C SER A 154 8.12 -1.85 9.39
N ARG A 155 8.25 -2.23 8.09
CA ARG A 155 7.53 -3.37 7.48
C ARG A 155 7.88 -4.73 8.11
N MET A 156 8.84 -4.72 9.05
CA MET A 156 9.18 -5.87 9.84
C MET A 156 8.03 -6.29 10.75
N TRP A 157 7.86 -7.55 10.83
CA TRP A 157 6.92 -8.28 11.64
C TRP A 157 6.88 -7.78 13.10
N LYS A 158 5.83 -7.07 13.51
CA LYS A 158 5.56 -6.91 14.94
C LYS A 158 4.84 -8.15 15.42
N ASP A 159 5.56 -8.91 16.26
CA ASP A 159 5.08 -10.15 16.86
C ASP A 159 3.69 -10.04 17.51
N ASN A 160 2.92 -11.12 17.36
CA ASN A 160 2.05 -11.71 18.37
C ASN A 160 0.65 -11.15 18.66
N LYS A 161 0.01 -10.35 17.79
CA LYS A 161 -1.46 -10.31 17.82
C LYS A 161 -2.08 -10.62 16.47
N LEU A 162 -1.55 -11.65 15.85
CA LEU A 162 -1.68 -11.93 14.43
C LEU A 162 -3.08 -12.33 13.99
N PHE A 163 -4.00 -12.68 14.86
CA PHE A 163 -5.22 -13.35 14.42
C PHE A 163 -6.48 -13.00 15.22
N GLU A 164 -6.57 -11.80 15.75
CA GLU A 164 -7.91 -11.29 16.09
C GLU A 164 -8.61 -10.93 14.78
N LEU A 165 -9.55 -11.78 14.38
CA LEU A 165 -10.43 -11.54 13.23
C LEU A 165 -11.10 -10.17 13.41
N ARG A 166 -10.72 -9.18 12.60
CA ARG A 166 -11.56 -8.00 12.42
C ARG A 166 -12.89 -8.50 11.86
N LYS A 167 -14.00 -8.26 12.59
CA LYS A 167 -15.34 -8.71 12.22
C LYS A 167 -15.84 -8.14 10.88
N ASP A 168 -15.14 -7.18 10.30
CA ASP A 168 -15.55 -6.44 9.13
C ASP A 168 -14.56 -6.62 7.96
N ILE A 169 -14.37 -7.87 7.50
CA ILE A 169 -13.72 -8.10 6.21
C ILE A 169 -14.78 -7.83 5.14
N SER A 170 -14.88 -6.57 4.70
CA SER A 170 -15.72 -6.21 3.58
C SER A 170 -15.29 -6.96 2.32
N LEU A 171 -16.25 -7.55 1.61
CA LEU A 171 -16.03 -8.18 0.31
C LEU A 171 -16.00 -7.15 -0.83
N GLU A 172 -16.22 -5.89 -0.55
CA GLU A 172 -16.16 -4.81 -1.53
C GLU A 172 -14.78 -4.61 -2.11
N ARG A 173 -14.69 -4.35 -3.40
CA ARG A 173 -13.42 -4.13 -4.12
C ARG A 173 -12.57 -3.04 -3.48
N GLY A 174 -13.20 -1.92 -3.07
CA GLY A 174 -12.54 -0.80 -2.39
C GLY A 174 -11.80 -1.17 -1.10
N SER A 175 -12.11 -2.31 -0.47
CA SER A 175 -11.40 -2.79 0.71
C SER A 175 -9.91 -3.08 0.46
N GLY A 176 -9.49 -3.26 -0.80
CA GLY A 176 -8.08 -3.36 -1.18
C GLY A 176 -7.26 -2.10 -0.87
N TYR A 177 -7.92 -0.96 -0.64
CA TYR A 177 -7.25 0.29 -0.23
C TYR A 177 -7.14 0.48 1.29
N VAL A 178 -7.76 -0.37 2.10
CA VAL A 178 -7.67 -0.22 3.56
C VAL A 178 -6.21 -0.32 3.98
N ASP A 179 -5.76 0.68 4.75
CA ASP A 179 -4.40 0.82 5.27
C ASP A 179 -3.29 0.73 4.19
N CYS A 180 -3.59 0.96 2.91
CA CYS A 180 -2.62 0.81 1.81
C CYS A 180 -1.46 1.81 1.88
N MET A 181 -1.66 2.96 2.51
CA MET A 181 -0.63 4.00 2.71
C MET A 181 -0.10 4.05 4.16
N GLU A 182 -0.33 2.98 4.94
CA GLU A 182 0.22 2.82 6.28
C GLU A 182 1.48 1.95 6.22
N PRO A 183 2.69 2.50 6.40
CA PRO A 183 3.96 1.78 6.18
C PRO A 183 4.16 0.53 7.05
N SER A 184 3.36 0.37 8.11
CA SER A 184 3.54 -0.68 9.13
C SER A 184 2.47 -1.76 9.16
N SER A 185 1.38 -1.66 8.35
CA SER A 185 0.16 -2.45 8.60
C SER A 185 -0.11 -3.59 7.62
N SER A 186 0.55 -3.63 6.48
CA SER A 186 0.15 -4.43 5.32
C SER A 186 0.12 -5.94 5.56
N TYR A 187 1.10 -6.51 6.27
CA TYR A 187 1.18 -7.97 6.44
C TYR A 187 0.05 -8.57 7.29
N ASN A 188 -0.32 -7.90 8.39
CA ASN A 188 -1.36 -8.41 9.29
C ASN A 188 -2.72 -8.54 8.59
N THR A 189 -3.04 -7.59 7.73
CA THR A 189 -4.30 -7.58 6.96
C THR A 189 -4.34 -8.74 5.97
N PHE A 190 -3.25 -8.97 5.24
CA PHE A 190 -3.13 -10.09 4.31
C PHE A 190 -3.28 -11.44 5.00
N GLY A 191 -2.53 -11.70 6.07
CA GLY A 191 -2.56 -12.97 6.79
C GLY A 191 -3.94 -13.29 7.39
N GLN A 192 -4.61 -12.29 7.96
CA GLN A 192 -5.98 -12.43 8.47
C GLN A 192 -6.97 -12.75 7.36
N TRP A 193 -6.88 -12.03 6.25
CA TRP A 193 -7.72 -12.29 5.10
C TRP A 193 -7.51 -13.68 4.52
N PHE A 194 -6.24 -14.10 4.34
CA PHE A 194 -5.92 -15.41 3.77
C PHE A 194 -6.47 -16.56 4.64
N LYS A 195 -6.30 -16.46 5.96
CA LYS A 195 -6.91 -17.39 6.92
C LYS A 195 -8.43 -17.44 6.76
N TYR A 196 -9.08 -16.27 6.74
CA TYR A 196 -10.53 -16.20 6.57
C TYR A 196 -10.98 -16.82 5.25
N ALA A 197 -10.32 -16.47 4.14
CA ALA A 197 -10.65 -17.02 2.83
C ALA A 197 -10.45 -18.54 2.77
N ALA A 198 -9.38 -19.07 3.38
CA ALA A 198 -9.15 -20.51 3.46
C ALA A 198 -10.24 -21.23 4.28
N MET A 199 -10.65 -20.67 5.44
CA MET A 199 -11.75 -21.22 6.25
C MET A 199 -13.08 -21.18 5.48
N SER A 200 -13.40 -20.06 4.84
CA SER A 200 -14.63 -19.88 4.06
C SER A 200 -14.66 -20.83 2.85
N ALA A 201 -13.52 -21.06 2.20
CA ALA A 201 -13.42 -22.03 1.13
C ALA A 201 -13.78 -23.45 1.61
N MET A 202 -13.23 -23.90 2.73
CA MET A 202 -13.54 -25.21 3.31
C MET A 202 -15.02 -25.34 3.72
N GLU A 203 -15.58 -24.31 4.32
CA GLU A 203 -16.98 -24.28 4.73
C GLU A 203 -17.93 -24.32 3.52
N PHE A 204 -17.61 -23.58 2.48
CA PHE A 204 -18.40 -23.57 1.24
C PHE A 204 -18.29 -24.92 0.49
N ASP A 205 -17.11 -25.53 0.42
CA ASP A 205 -16.93 -26.87 -0.17
C ASP A 205 -17.75 -27.92 0.57
N ARG A 206 -17.80 -27.86 1.92
CA ARG A 206 -18.66 -28.72 2.73
C ARG A 206 -20.14 -28.52 2.39
N TYR A 207 -20.59 -27.26 2.29
CA TYR A 207 -21.96 -26.92 1.89
C TYR A 207 -22.32 -27.49 0.50
N LEU A 208 -21.41 -27.36 -0.48
CA LEU A 208 -21.61 -27.93 -1.82
C LEU A 208 -21.72 -29.47 -1.78
N ALA A 209 -20.89 -30.14 -0.98
CA ALA A 209 -20.92 -31.57 -0.82
C ALA A 209 -22.24 -32.06 -0.19
N GLU A 210 -22.73 -31.36 0.87
CA GLU A 210 -23.97 -31.69 1.57
C GLU A 210 -25.22 -31.37 0.73
N SER A 211 -25.19 -30.27 -0.05
CA SER A 211 -26.33 -29.86 -0.89
C SER A 211 -26.44 -30.56 -2.24
N GLY A 212 -25.47 -31.42 -2.60
CA GLY A 212 -25.42 -32.10 -3.90
C GLY A 212 -25.10 -31.21 -5.10
N LYS A 213 -24.72 -29.96 -4.88
CA LYS A 213 -24.40 -28.96 -5.92
C LYS A 213 -22.95 -29.02 -6.38
N LYS A 214 -22.53 -30.17 -6.90
CA LYS A 214 -21.11 -30.44 -7.27
C LYS A 214 -20.58 -29.57 -8.42
N ASP A 215 -21.45 -29.00 -9.24
CA ASP A 215 -21.08 -28.18 -10.41
C ASP A 215 -20.94 -26.67 -10.09
N GLU A 216 -21.30 -26.25 -8.87
CA GLU A 216 -21.19 -24.86 -8.46
C GLU A 216 -19.75 -24.56 -8.02
N LYS A 217 -19.13 -23.52 -8.59
CA LYS A 217 -17.76 -23.12 -8.26
C LYS A 217 -17.72 -22.44 -6.89
N ASN A 218 -16.73 -22.79 -6.10
CA ASN A 218 -16.47 -22.11 -4.83
C ASN A 218 -15.74 -20.76 -5.08
N PRO A 219 -16.41 -19.62 -4.82
CA PRO A 219 -15.82 -18.31 -5.09
C PRO A 219 -14.57 -18.03 -4.24
N TYR A 220 -14.51 -18.53 -3.02
CA TYR A 220 -13.33 -18.36 -2.15
C TYR A 220 -12.11 -19.12 -2.67
N THR A 221 -12.31 -20.33 -3.19
CA THR A 221 -11.25 -21.13 -3.79
C THR A 221 -10.68 -20.45 -5.04
N GLU A 222 -11.52 -19.86 -5.88
CA GLU A 222 -11.07 -19.15 -7.08
C GLU A 222 -10.25 -17.89 -6.72
N VAL A 223 -10.69 -17.11 -5.73
CA VAL A 223 -9.94 -15.94 -5.26
C VAL A 223 -8.60 -16.35 -4.62
N LEU A 224 -8.59 -17.41 -3.79
CA LEU A 224 -7.34 -17.95 -3.21
C LEU A 224 -6.36 -18.39 -4.30
N LYS A 225 -6.82 -19.11 -5.32
CA LYS A 225 -5.98 -19.50 -6.47
C LYS A 225 -5.39 -18.30 -7.17
N ALA A 226 -6.19 -17.26 -7.42
CA ALA A 226 -5.74 -16.03 -8.06
C ALA A 226 -4.65 -15.32 -7.24
N VAL A 227 -4.85 -15.20 -5.93
CA VAL A 227 -3.87 -14.59 -5.03
C VAL A 227 -2.59 -15.42 -4.95
N ARG A 228 -2.70 -16.75 -4.77
CA ARG A 228 -1.53 -17.67 -4.76
C ARG A 228 -0.73 -17.54 -6.05
N GLN A 229 -1.40 -17.58 -7.20
CA GLN A 229 -0.73 -17.45 -8.50
C GLN A 229 -0.05 -16.08 -8.65
N ALA A 230 -0.70 -14.99 -8.23
CA ALA A 230 -0.13 -13.65 -8.26
C ALA A 230 1.12 -13.52 -7.37
N ILE A 231 1.10 -14.12 -6.17
CA ILE A 231 2.26 -14.17 -5.28
C ILE A 231 3.42 -14.92 -5.95
N ILE A 232 3.15 -16.11 -6.50
CA ILE A 232 4.19 -16.91 -7.14
C ILE A 232 4.73 -16.23 -8.40
N THR A 233 3.93 -15.47 -9.13
CA THR A 233 4.42 -14.62 -10.23
C THR A 233 5.48 -13.63 -9.76
N CYS A 234 5.34 -13.09 -8.55
CA CYS A 234 6.30 -12.13 -7.98
C CYS A 234 7.57 -12.78 -7.41
N ILE A 235 7.47 -13.99 -6.84
CA ILE A 235 8.57 -14.61 -6.07
C ILE A 235 9.08 -15.94 -6.63
N GLY A 236 8.46 -16.47 -7.67
CA GLY A 236 8.79 -17.80 -8.23
C GLY A 236 10.23 -17.93 -8.74
N SER A 237 10.84 -16.81 -9.21
CA SER A 237 12.26 -16.79 -9.59
C SER A 237 13.22 -17.10 -8.43
N MET A 238 12.73 -17.09 -7.19
CA MET A 238 13.50 -17.43 -5.97
C MET A 238 13.32 -18.91 -5.57
N GLY A 239 12.67 -19.74 -6.40
CA GLY A 239 12.40 -21.16 -6.13
C GLY A 239 11.15 -21.42 -5.27
N TRP A 240 10.35 -20.40 -4.97
CA TRP A 240 9.08 -20.56 -4.28
C TRP A 240 7.98 -20.99 -5.25
N THR A 241 7.25 -22.04 -4.88
CA THR A 241 6.29 -22.71 -5.78
C THR A 241 4.83 -22.51 -5.36
N ASP A 242 4.57 -22.33 -4.07
CA ASP A 242 3.21 -22.14 -3.57
C ASP A 242 3.20 -21.49 -2.17
N ILE A 243 2.06 -20.93 -1.78
CA ILE A 243 1.77 -20.41 -0.44
C ILE A 243 0.39 -20.87 0.00
N ASP A 244 0.23 -21.28 1.26
CA ASP A 244 -1.05 -21.70 1.81
C ASP A 244 -1.17 -21.37 3.30
N TYR A 245 -2.37 -21.58 3.88
CA TYR A 245 -2.59 -21.49 5.31
C TYR A 245 -2.65 -22.90 5.92
N SER A 246 -1.76 -23.19 6.87
CA SER A 246 -1.77 -24.45 7.60
C SER A 246 -2.55 -24.32 8.90
N PHE A 247 -3.65 -25.05 9.02
CA PHE A 247 -4.41 -25.14 10.27
C PHE A 247 -3.65 -25.88 11.37
N ALA A 248 -2.73 -26.78 11.01
CA ALA A 248 -1.88 -27.49 11.96
C ALA A 248 -0.85 -26.56 12.59
N PHE A 249 -0.22 -25.72 11.81
CA PHE A 249 0.74 -24.70 12.28
C PHE A 249 0.07 -23.39 12.70
N GLN A 250 -1.22 -23.23 12.43
CA GLN A 250 -1.97 -21.98 12.61
C GLN A 250 -1.29 -20.76 11.97
N ASN A 251 -0.62 -20.95 10.86
CA ASN A 251 0.19 -19.95 10.19
C ASN A 251 0.21 -20.15 8.67
N LEU A 252 0.69 -19.10 7.96
CA LEU A 252 1.02 -19.21 6.56
C LEU A 252 2.24 -20.12 6.38
N ILE A 253 2.15 -21.00 5.41
CA ILE A 253 3.24 -21.88 4.96
C ILE A 253 3.59 -21.56 3.52
N ILE A 254 4.85 -21.72 3.19
CA ILE A 254 5.35 -21.51 1.84
C ILE A 254 6.10 -22.76 1.38
N MET A 255 5.99 -23.06 0.11
CA MET A 255 6.60 -24.24 -0.51
C MET A 255 7.78 -23.83 -1.37
N HIS A 256 8.89 -24.52 -1.23
CA HIS A 256 10.10 -24.29 -2.02
C HIS A 256 10.52 -25.57 -2.72
N GLU A 257 11.04 -25.47 -3.95
CA GLU A 257 11.42 -26.63 -4.78
C GLU A 257 12.37 -27.59 -4.09
N THR A 258 13.33 -27.08 -3.31
CA THR A 258 14.37 -27.90 -2.66
C THR A 258 14.24 -27.99 -1.14
N MET A 259 13.68 -26.96 -0.48
CA MET A 259 13.57 -26.91 0.99
C MET A 259 12.25 -27.52 1.52
N GLY A 260 11.29 -27.79 0.63
CA GLY A 260 9.99 -28.34 1.02
C GLY A 260 9.05 -27.27 1.61
N VAL A 261 8.21 -27.67 2.56
CA VAL A 261 7.19 -26.83 3.18
C VAL A 261 7.74 -26.19 4.45
N LEU A 262 7.72 -24.88 4.51
CA LEU A 262 8.24 -24.10 5.62
C LEU A 262 7.17 -23.14 6.16
N PRO A 263 7.04 -22.99 7.49
CA PRO A 263 6.31 -21.85 8.06
C PRO A 263 7.00 -20.54 7.67
N LEU A 264 6.23 -19.52 7.36
CA LEU A 264 6.79 -18.23 6.94
C LEU A 264 7.71 -17.60 8.01
N GLU A 265 7.45 -17.91 9.28
CA GLU A 265 8.28 -17.50 10.43
C GLU A 265 9.67 -18.15 10.46
N ALA A 266 9.85 -19.30 9.84
CA ALA A 266 11.14 -19.98 9.77
C ALA A 266 12.11 -19.38 8.75
N LEU A 267 11.63 -18.45 7.92
CA LEU A 267 12.45 -17.79 6.90
C LEU A 267 13.32 -16.67 7.51
N SER A 268 14.42 -16.35 6.83
CA SER A 268 15.19 -15.17 7.18
C SER A 268 14.35 -13.89 7.07
N ASP A 269 14.65 -12.89 7.86
CA ASP A 269 13.90 -11.61 7.88
C ASP A 269 13.80 -10.97 6.50
N GLY A 270 14.88 -10.99 5.72
CA GLY A 270 14.89 -10.45 4.37
C GLY A 270 13.97 -11.20 3.42
N THR A 271 14.05 -12.52 3.36
CA THR A 271 13.20 -13.37 2.53
C THR A 271 11.73 -13.21 2.92
N ARG A 272 11.44 -13.23 4.22
CA ARG A 272 10.10 -13.03 4.77
C ARG A 272 9.53 -11.67 4.40
N SER A 273 10.34 -10.61 4.48
CA SER A 273 9.94 -9.24 4.10
C SER A 273 9.54 -9.16 2.63
N VAL A 274 10.33 -9.74 1.71
CA VAL A 274 10.03 -9.74 0.26
C VAL A 274 8.74 -10.52 -0.02
N ILE A 275 8.62 -11.73 0.54
CA ILE A 275 7.43 -12.56 0.35
C ILE A 275 6.18 -11.86 0.90
N SER A 276 6.28 -11.26 2.08
CA SER A 276 5.15 -10.55 2.70
C SER A 276 4.71 -9.33 1.90
N MET A 277 5.67 -8.59 1.34
CA MET A 277 5.40 -7.45 0.46
C MET A 277 4.72 -7.90 -0.84
N ALA A 278 5.25 -8.94 -1.48
CA ALA A 278 4.68 -9.50 -2.70
C ALA A 278 3.27 -10.06 -2.45
N ALA A 279 3.07 -10.73 -1.32
CA ALA A 279 1.80 -11.30 -0.93
C ALA A 279 0.72 -10.23 -0.66
N ASP A 280 1.07 -9.18 0.10
CA ASP A 280 0.15 -8.06 0.32
C ASP A 280 -0.19 -7.33 -0.97
N LEU A 281 0.81 -7.07 -1.82
CA LEU A 281 0.59 -6.40 -3.10
C LEU A 281 -0.30 -7.24 -4.03
N ALA A 282 -0.03 -8.54 -4.16
CA ALA A 282 -0.83 -9.47 -4.94
C ALA A 282 -2.28 -9.56 -4.43
N TYR A 283 -2.45 -9.67 -3.12
CA TYR A 283 -3.76 -9.63 -2.47
C TYR A 283 -4.53 -8.35 -2.83
N ARG A 284 -3.90 -7.17 -2.70
CA ARG A 284 -4.54 -5.89 -3.04
C ARG A 284 -4.94 -5.83 -4.51
N MET A 285 -4.06 -6.25 -5.43
CA MET A 285 -4.35 -6.27 -6.87
C MET A 285 -5.57 -7.16 -7.20
N VAL A 286 -5.64 -8.37 -6.64
CA VAL A 286 -6.78 -9.28 -6.84
C VAL A 286 -8.05 -8.74 -6.18
N ARG A 287 -7.94 -8.13 -4.98
CA ARG A 287 -9.10 -7.52 -4.30
C ARG A 287 -9.68 -6.35 -5.06
N LEU A 288 -8.85 -5.47 -5.59
CA LEU A 288 -9.26 -4.32 -6.38
C LEU A 288 -9.83 -4.74 -7.74
N ASN A 289 -9.26 -5.79 -8.35
CA ASN A 289 -9.57 -6.22 -9.71
C ASN A 289 -9.81 -7.75 -9.78
N PRO A 290 -10.87 -8.27 -9.14
CA PRO A 290 -11.11 -9.72 -9.06
C PRO A 290 -11.32 -10.37 -10.43
N ASP A 291 -11.85 -9.63 -11.40
CA ASP A 291 -12.11 -10.13 -12.76
C ASP A 291 -10.83 -10.41 -13.56
N LEU A 292 -9.69 -9.83 -13.17
CA LEU A 292 -8.40 -10.16 -13.75
C LEU A 292 -7.87 -11.51 -13.26
N GLY A 293 -8.38 -12.04 -12.16
CA GLY A 293 -7.96 -13.32 -11.61
C GLY A 293 -6.43 -13.41 -11.45
N ALA A 294 -5.81 -14.45 -12.02
CA ALA A 294 -4.36 -14.66 -11.99
C ALA A 294 -3.55 -13.57 -12.72
N MET A 295 -4.18 -12.84 -13.65
CA MET A 295 -3.52 -11.76 -14.40
C MET A 295 -3.45 -10.45 -13.60
N ALA A 296 -4.09 -10.38 -12.42
CA ALA A 296 -4.12 -9.15 -11.60
C ALA A 296 -2.71 -8.62 -11.28
N ALA A 297 -1.73 -9.50 -11.04
CA ALA A 297 -0.35 -9.10 -10.76
C ALA A 297 0.36 -8.43 -11.96
N LEU A 298 -0.07 -8.71 -13.18
CA LEU A 298 0.56 -8.22 -14.42
C LEU A 298 -0.18 -7.02 -15.01
N GLU A 299 -1.49 -6.95 -14.83
CA GLU A 299 -2.36 -6.00 -15.53
C GLU A 299 -2.89 -4.87 -14.64
N THR A 300 -2.78 -4.97 -13.31
CA THR A 300 -3.23 -3.90 -12.41
C THR A 300 -2.25 -2.74 -12.43
N PRO A 301 -2.62 -1.55 -12.93
CA PRO A 301 -1.78 -0.37 -12.85
C PRO A 301 -1.73 0.15 -11.41
N GLY A 302 -0.71 0.94 -11.04
CA GLY A 302 -0.71 1.55 -9.71
C GLY A 302 0.53 2.31 -9.32
N ILE A 303 0.57 2.67 -8.05
CA ILE A 303 1.68 3.40 -7.43
C ILE A 303 2.11 2.63 -6.18
N VAL A 304 3.34 2.13 -6.20
CA VAL A 304 3.93 1.40 -5.08
C VAL A 304 5.12 2.20 -4.55
N LEU A 305 5.10 2.52 -3.28
CA LEU A 305 6.15 3.24 -2.56
C LEU A 305 6.91 2.24 -1.68
N ILE A 306 8.23 2.17 -1.84
CA ILE A 306 9.08 1.27 -1.05
C ILE A 306 10.21 2.10 -0.44
N ASP A 307 10.26 2.15 0.89
CA ASP A 307 11.35 2.79 1.62
C ASP A 307 12.42 1.75 1.96
N GLU A 308 13.70 2.12 1.81
CA GLU A 308 14.87 1.28 2.09
C GLU A 308 14.72 -0.15 1.51
N VAL A 309 14.63 -0.22 0.17
CA VAL A 309 14.44 -1.49 -0.55
C VAL A 309 15.53 -2.53 -0.27
N ASP A 310 16.74 -2.05 0.02
CA ASP A 310 17.95 -2.83 0.33
C ASP A 310 17.99 -3.29 1.79
N MET A 311 17.15 -2.76 2.66
CA MET A 311 17.14 -3.11 4.08
C MET A 311 16.69 -4.57 4.26
N HIS A 312 17.55 -5.37 4.88
CA HIS A 312 17.35 -6.82 5.11
C HIS A 312 17.40 -7.71 3.85
N LEU A 313 17.68 -7.16 2.67
CA LEU A 313 17.94 -7.99 1.50
C LEU A 313 19.39 -8.49 1.52
N HIS A 314 19.58 -9.78 1.22
CA HIS A 314 20.93 -10.30 0.98
C HIS A 314 21.48 -9.67 -0.30
N LEU A 315 22.78 -9.35 -0.33
CA LEU A 315 23.45 -8.71 -1.48
C LEU A 315 23.18 -9.42 -2.82
N SER A 316 22.97 -10.75 -2.80
CA SER A 316 22.61 -11.51 -4.00
C SER A 316 21.21 -11.22 -4.56
N LEU A 317 20.33 -10.60 -3.77
CA LEU A 317 18.97 -10.21 -4.20
C LEU A 317 18.91 -8.76 -4.72
N ILE A 318 20.00 -8.01 -4.57
CA ILE A 318 20.10 -6.62 -5.05
C ILE A 318 20.61 -6.56 -6.49
N HIS A 319 21.18 -7.63 -7.00
CA HIS A 319 21.61 -7.75 -8.40
C HIS A 319 20.48 -8.29 -9.27
N ILE A 320 19.48 -7.43 -9.54
CA ILE A 320 18.50 -7.66 -10.58
C ILE A 320 18.80 -6.72 -11.74
#